data_cad7a918c9eb728c5f656a8382cadfe7
#
_entry.id   cad7a918c9eb728c5f656a8382cadfe7
#
_cell.length_a   1.000
_cell.length_b   1.000
_cell.length_c   1.000
_cell.angle_alpha   90.00
_cell.angle_beta   90.00
_cell.angle_gamma   90.00
#
_symmetry.space_group_name_H-M   'P 1'
#
loop_
_entity.id
_entity.type
_entity.pdbx_description
1 polymer ?
#
loop_
_entity_poly.entity_id
_entity_poly.type
_entity_poly.pdbx_seq_one_letter_code
_entity_poly.pdbx_strand_id
1 'polypeptide(L)'
;MMSAVSPCYAAIDLGSNSFHMLVVREVAGTIQTIARIKRKVRLAAGLDQDNRLSAEAIERGCQCLALFAERLQDIPLQHVRVVATAALRSACNAAEFLAPAECILGHPIEIIAGEEEARLIYQGVAHTTGGPEQRLVVDIGGASTELIVGAGVQPQQLVSLHMGCVTWLERFFADRRLCAHNFAAAEAAARDVLAPIAEQYRAARWQICVGASGTVQALQEIMQAQGMDEHITLSKLYQLREQAIQCYKLEELEIDGLTLDRALVFPSGLSILIAIFETLSIREMTLSGGALREGLIYGMLGCVGEGDVRARTMRALQQRYQIDTEQALRVRNTAWQLFDQVADDWHLSLLSRELLGYVALVHEIGLGIDYKRAHEHAAYLLANSDVPGFTPAQRKLLAALLFNQREQPDLTRLAGQNALSVSDALKLCRLLRLAIILASRRRDDTLPQVRLQVSGEQLCLYLPVGWLHQHPLRAEDLRQESRWMNNLHLPLLLPEDTHFSSGACSH
;
A
#
# COMPACT_ATOMS: atom_id res chain seq x y z
N MET A 1 27.19 24.96 7.85
CA MET A 1 27.03 23.67 8.53
C MET A 1 26.85 22.62 7.46
N MET A 2 27.77 21.69 7.30
CA MET A 2 27.58 20.53 6.41
C MET A 2 26.43 19.73 7.00
N SER A 3 25.35 19.62 6.24
CA SER A 3 24.24 18.73 6.58
C SER A 3 24.83 17.31 6.74
N ALA A 4 24.80 16.75 7.94
CA ALA A 4 25.21 15.38 8.15
C ALA A 4 24.35 14.50 7.24
N VAL A 5 25.00 13.77 6.34
CA VAL A 5 24.29 12.82 5.46
C VAL A 5 23.62 11.80 6.37
N SER A 6 22.29 11.69 6.28
CA SER A 6 21.54 10.71 7.07
C SER A 6 22.09 9.31 6.81
N PRO A 7 22.34 8.51 7.86
CA PRO A 7 22.94 7.18 7.71
C PRO A 7 22.05 6.27 6.88
N CYS A 8 22.66 5.40 6.07
CA CYS A 8 21.96 4.34 5.38
C CYS A 8 21.79 3.13 6.31
N TYR A 9 20.70 2.39 6.10
CA TYR A 9 20.38 1.13 6.75
C TYR A 9 20.14 0.08 5.69
N ALA A 10 20.53 -1.17 5.93
CA ALA A 10 20.31 -2.29 5.03
C ALA A 10 19.66 -3.47 5.74
N ALA A 11 18.62 -4.01 5.13
CA ALA A 11 17.97 -5.25 5.54
C ALA A 11 18.13 -6.29 4.44
N ILE A 12 18.63 -7.47 4.80
CA ILE A 12 18.81 -8.60 3.88
C ILE A 12 17.98 -9.78 4.38
N ASP A 13 17.19 -10.32 3.46
CA ASP A 13 16.33 -11.48 3.66
C ASP A 13 16.83 -12.61 2.74
N LEU A 14 17.33 -13.68 3.35
CA LEU A 14 17.78 -14.90 2.66
C LEU A 14 16.62 -15.90 2.60
N GLY A 15 15.67 -15.58 1.71
CA GLY A 15 14.46 -16.37 1.53
C GLY A 15 14.67 -17.65 0.73
N SER A 16 13.72 -18.57 0.82
CA SER A 16 13.74 -19.90 0.18
C SER A 16 13.87 -19.87 -1.35
N ASN A 17 13.25 -18.89 -2.00
CA ASN A 17 13.28 -18.71 -3.47
C ASN A 17 14.26 -17.64 -3.93
N SER A 18 14.33 -16.53 -3.21
CA SER A 18 15.11 -15.37 -3.61
C SER A 18 15.75 -14.70 -2.41
N PHE A 19 16.96 -14.16 -2.61
CA PHE A 19 17.58 -13.25 -1.66
C PHE A 19 17.22 -11.82 -2.02
N HIS A 20 16.89 -11.04 -1.00
CA HIS A 20 16.45 -9.66 -1.14
C HIS A 20 17.29 -8.75 -0.26
N MET A 21 17.71 -7.62 -0.80
CA MET A 21 18.32 -6.53 -0.04
C MET A 21 17.52 -5.24 -0.23
N LEU A 22 17.22 -4.58 0.87
CA LEU A 22 16.62 -3.27 0.92
C LEU A 22 17.61 -2.31 1.60
N VAL A 23 18.00 -1.24 0.90
CA VAL A 23 18.81 -0.17 1.45
C VAL A 23 17.96 1.10 1.52
N VAL A 24 17.93 1.72 2.71
CA VAL A 24 17.15 2.93 2.96
C VAL A 24 17.98 3.96 3.71
N ARG A 25 17.50 5.21 3.71
CA ARG A 25 17.90 6.25 4.65
C ARG A 25 16.68 6.90 5.29
N GLU A 26 16.85 7.44 6.47
CA GLU A 26 15.80 8.22 7.12
C GLU A 26 15.79 9.65 6.58
N VAL A 27 14.61 10.14 6.20
CA VAL A 27 14.39 11.52 5.75
C VAL A 27 13.08 12.03 6.33
N ALA A 28 13.14 13.07 7.13
CA ALA A 28 11.96 13.72 7.72
C ALA A 28 11.03 12.74 8.50
N GLY A 29 11.62 11.78 9.24
CA GLY A 29 10.87 10.80 10.04
C GLY A 29 10.21 9.68 9.22
N THR A 30 10.56 9.56 7.93
CA THR A 30 10.16 8.44 7.06
C THR A 30 11.37 7.78 6.43
N ILE A 31 11.21 6.56 5.94
CA ILE A 31 12.27 5.88 5.19
C ILE A 31 12.19 6.26 3.72
N GLN A 32 13.35 6.52 3.12
CA GLN A 32 13.51 6.68 1.68
C GLN A 32 14.29 5.49 1.13
N THR A 33 13.70 4.76 0.20
CA THR A 33 14.37 3.65 -0.49
C THR A 33 15.51 4.18 -1.37
N ILE A 34 16.72 3.65 -1.16
CA ILE A 34 17.91 3.94 -1.96
C ILE A 34 18.17 2.83 -2.97
N ALA A 35 17.97 1.56 -2.55
CA ALA A 35 18.11 0.42 -3.43
C ALA A 35 17.21 -0.73 -2.99
N ARG A 36 16.65 -1.43 -3.97
CA ARG A 36 16.00 -2.74 -3.80
C ARG A 36 16.64 -3.71 -4.76
N ILE A 37 17.30 -4.75 -4.22
CA ILE A 37 17.96 -5.76 -5.03
C ILE A 37 17.32 -7.10 -4.71
N LYS A 38 16.91 -7.82 -5.76
CA LYS A 38 16.35 -9.16 -5.67
C LYS A 38 17.14 -10.08 -6.60
N ARG A 39 17.51 -11.25 -6.10
CA ARG A 39 18.19 -12.30 -6.88
C ARG A 39 17.53 -13.64 -6.60
N LYS A 40 17.23 -14.39 -7.67
CA LYS A 40 16.73 -15.76 -7.57
C LYS A 40 17.89 -16.69 -7.23
N VAL A 41 17.86 -17.27 -6.05
CA VAL A 41 18.85 -18.24 -5.58
C VAL A 41 18.27 -19.66 -5.58
N ARG A 42 16.93 -19.76 -5.34
CA ARG A 42 16.20 -21.03 -5.26
C ARG A 42 16.86 -21.99 -4.24
N LEU A 43 17.10 -21.49 -3.03
CA LEU A 43 17.80 -22.24 -2.00
C LEU A 43 17.00 -23.48 -1.58
N ALA A 44 15.68 -23.34 -1.42
CA ALA A 44 14.79 -24.46 -1.05
C ALA A 44 14.77 -25.59 -2.08
N ALA A 45 14.88 -25.27 -3.38
CA ALA A 45 14.96 -26.27 -4.43
C ALA A 45 16.31 -27.05 -4.44
N GLY A 46 17.28 -26.63 -3.62
CA GLY A 46 18.53 -27.33 -3.39
C GLY A 46 18.53 -28.23 -2.16
N LEU A 47 17.40 -28.32 -1.43
CA LEU A 47 17.22 -29.24 -0.32
C LEU A 47 16.83 -30.63 -0.85
N ASP A 48 17.51 -31.67 -0.37
CA ASP A 48 17.13 -33.06 -0.63
C ASP A 48 16.07 -33.57 0.36
N GLN A 49 15.76 -34.87 0.29
CA GLN A 49 14.78 -35.52 1.17
C GLN A 49 15.19 -35.51 2.65
N ASP A 50 16.49 -35.40 2.93
CA ASP A 50 17.07 -35.33 4.29
C ASP A 50 17.25 -33.86 4.74
N ASN A 51 16.70 -32.91 4.02
CA ASN A 51 16.87 -31.46 4.23
C ASN A 51 18.36 -31.01 4.17
N ARG A 52 19.15 -31.61 3.30
CA ARG A 52 20.54 -31.22 3.09
C ARG A 52 20.62 -30.31 1.85
N LEU A 53 21.27 -29.15 2.00
CA LEU A 53 21.56 -28.25 0.88
C LEU A 53 22.64 -28.85 -0.01
N SER A 54 22.39 -28.81 -1.33
CA SER A 54 23.37 -29.20 -2.34
C SER A 54 24.51 -28.17 -2.44
N ALA A 55 25.70 -28.65 -2.85
CA ALA A 55 26.85 -27.77 -3.04
C ALA A 55 26.57 -26.62 -4.07
N GLU A 56 25.82 -26.93 -5.12
CA GLU A 56 25.42 -25.95 -6.14
C GLU A 56 24.49 -24.88 -5.57
N ALA A 57 23.60 -25.22 -4.63
CA ALA A 57 22.72 -24.26 -3.98
C ALA A 57 23.52 -23.35 -3.04
N ILE A 58 24.48 -23.91 -2.31
CA ILE A 58 25.40 -23.15 -1.45
C ILE A 58 26.21 -22.17 -2.30
N GLU A 59 26.81 -22.63 -3.40
CA GLU A 59 27.60 -21.81 -4.29
C GLU A 59 26.79 -20.65 -4.90
N ARG A 60 25.57 -20.91 -5.40
CA ARG A 60 24.67 -19.86 -5.91
C ARG A 60 24.34 -18.82 -4.85
N GLY A 61 24.11 -19.26 -3.61
CA GLY A 61 23.86 -18.35 -2.49
C GLY A 61 25.06 -17.46 -2.19
N CYS A 62 26.27 -18.04 -2.09
CA CYS A 62 27.52 -17.32 -1.88
C CYS A 62 27.84 -16.31 -2.97
N GLN A 63 27.64 -16.68 -4.24
CA GLN A 63 27.80 -15.77 -5.39
C GLN A 63 26.84 -14.58 -5.31
N CYS A 64 25.58 -14.81 -4.89
CA CYS A 64 24.63 -13.75 -4.69
C CYS A 64 25.07 -12.80 -3.55
N LEU A 65 25.56 -13.34 -2.45
CA LEU A 65 26.03 -12.54 -1.31
C LEU A 65 27.27 -11.70 -1.63
N ALA A 66 28.15 -12.19 -2.49
CA ALA A 66 29.28 -11.40 -2.99
C ALA A 66 28.82 -10.12 -3.71
N LEU A 67 27.71 -10.18 -4.49
CA LEU A 67 27.12 -8.99 -5.08
C LEU A 67 26.51 -8.04 -4.04
N PHE A 68 25.96 -8.58 -2.97
CA PHE A 68 25.37 -7.76 -1.90
C PHE A 68 26.46 -7.10 -1.04
N ALA A 69 27.57 -7.80 -0.79
CA ALA A 69 28.70 -7.29 -0.02
C ALA A 69 29.26 -5.98 -0.60
N GLU A 70 29.38 -5.88 -1.93
CA GLU A 70 29.82 -4.67 -2.60
C GLU A 70 28.96 -3.44 -2.21
N ARG A 71 27.65 -3.65 -2.07
CA ARG A 71 26.69 -2.58 -1.74
C ARG A 71 26.73 -2.19 -0.26
N LEU A 72 27.24 -3.04 0.61
CA LEU A 72 27.27 -2.83 2.06
C LEU A 72 28.55 -2.10 2.55
N GLN A 73 29.59 -1.97 1.71
CA GLN A 73 30.93 -1.49 2.10
C GLN A 73 30.94 -0.21 2.93
N ASP A 74 30.02 0.72 2.61
CA ASP A 74 29.94 2.04 3.26
C ASP A 74 28.82 2.13 4.31
N ILE A 75 28.18 1.02 4.68
CA ILE A 75 27.10 0.99 5.67
C ILE A 75 27.66 0.45 6.99
N PRO A 76 27.55 1.20 8.11
CA PRO A 76 28.04 0.73 9.40
C PRO A 76 27.41 -0.61 9.83
N LEU A 77 28.20 -1.47 10.47
CA LEU A 77 27.80 -2.84 10.85
C LEU A 77 26.47 -2.87 11.65
N GLN A 78 26.28 -1.92 12.58
CA GLN A 78 25.07 -1.81 13.39
C GLN A 78 23.83 -1.35 12.59
N HIS A 79 24.00 -0.89 11.35
CA HIS A 79 22.91 -0.47 10.45
C HIS A 79 22.58 -1.55 9.40
N VAL A 80 23.12 -2.74 9.54
CA VAL A 80 22.84 -3.88 8.66
C VAL A 80 22.25 -5.02 9.48
N ARG A 81 21.11 -5.56 9.03
CA ARG A 81 20.54 -6.80 9.55
C ARG A 81 20.37 -7.81 8.43
N VAL A 82 20.88 -9.02 8.65
CA VAL A 82 20.79 -10.14 7.70
C VAL A 82 20.07 -11.29 8.39
N VAL A 83 18.93 -11.69 7.84
CA VAL A 83 18.17 -12.81 8.36
C VAL A 83 18.02 -13.91 7.33
N ALA A 84 17.99 -15.13 7.79
CA ALA A 84 17.70 -16.32 7.00
C ALA A 84 16.44 -17.00 7.54
N THR A 85 15.60 -17.46 6.62
CA THR A 85 14.27 -17.96 6.93
C THR A 85 14.11 -19.46 6.67
N ALA A 86 12.95 -19.93 6.29
CA ALA A 86 12.52 -21.32 6.28
C ALA A 86 13.51 -22.32 5.65
N ALA A 87 14.16 -22.01 4.51
CA ALA A 87 15.06 -22.96 3.85
C ALA A 87 16.31 -23.24 4.71
N LEU A 88 16.97 -22.21 5.27
CA LEU A 88 18.13 -22.38 6.13
C LEU A 88 17.75 -22.88 7.52
N ARG A 89 16.56 -22.53 8.02
CA ARG A 89 16.02 -23.06 9.27
C ARG A 89 15.79 -24.57 9.20
N SER A 90 15.39 -25.10 8.03
CA SER A 90 15.17 -26.53 7.83
C SER A 90 16.44 -27.31 7.45
N ALA A 91 17.47 -26.64 6.93
CA ALA A 91 18.66 -27.27 6.41
C ALA A 91 19.50 -27.91 7.54
N CYS A 92 19.74 -29.23 7.50
CA CYS A 92 20.57 -29.94 8.46
C CYS A 92 22.06 -29.55 8.38
N ASN A 93 22.51 -29.03 7.23
CA ASN A 93 23.85 -28.55 6.97
C ASN A 93 23.94 -27.03 6.81
N ALA A 94 23.07 -26.27 7.44
CA ALA A 94 23.05 -24.81 7.34
C ALA A 94 24.42 -24.16 7.63
N ALA A 95 25.21 -24.74 8.56
CA ALA A 95 26.56 -24.27 8.89
C ALA A 95 27.52 -24.29 7.69
N GLU A 96 27.36 -25.22 6.75
CA GLU A 96 28.17 -25.29 5.53
C GLU A 96 27.93 -24.10 4.60
N PHE A 97 26.72 -23.48 4.66
CA PHE A 97 26.39 -22.27 3.97
C PHE A 97 26.80 -21.02 4.78
N LEU A 98 26.48 -20.98 6.08
CA LEU A 98 26.66 -19.78 6.91
C LEU A 98 28.14 -19.35 6.99
N ALA A 99 29.06 -20.29 7.22
CA ALA A 99 30.47 -19.95 7.39
C ALA A 99 31.09 -19.21 6.20
N PRO A 100 30.99 -19.70 4.94
CA PRO A 100 31.47 -18.93 3.78
C PRO A 100 30.61 -17.69 3.52
N ALA A 101 29.29 -17.74 3.75
CA ALA A 101 28.37 -16.63 3.48
C ALA A 101 28.68 -15.41 4.36
N GLU A 102 28.89 -15.60 5.67
CA GLU A 102 29.25 -14.52 6.60
C GLU A 102 30.64 -13.93 6.29
N CYS A 103 31.59 -14.80 5.90
CA CYS A 103 32.92 -14.33 5.48
C CYS A 103 32.84 -13.43 4.22
N ILE A 104 32.03 -13.83 3.23
CA ILE A 104 31.84 -13.07 1.97
C ILE A 104 31.10 -11.77 2.24
N LEU A 105 30.03 -11.82 3.04
CA LEU A 105 29.17 -10.67 3.28
C LEU A 105 29.79 -9.66 4.26
N GLY A 106 30.67 -10.11 5.15
CA GLY A 106 31.26 -9.31 6.23
C GLY A 106 30.28 -8.97 7.35
N HIS A 107 29.14 -9.67 7.42
CA HIS A 107 28.06 -9.46 8.40
C HIS A 107 27.54 -10.81 8.92
N PRO A 108 27.14 -10.88 10.20
CA PRO A 108 26.53 -12.09 10.75
C PRO A 108 25.15 -12.34 10.10
N ILE A 109 24.80 -13.62 9.95
CA ILE A 109 23.52 -14.07 9.39
C ILE A 109 22.74 -14.76 10.51
N GLU A 110 21.60 -14.17 10.87
CA GLU A 110 20.71 -14.69 11.91
C GLU A 110 19.66 -15.63 11.28
N ILE A 111 19.67 -16.92 11.64
CA ILE A 111 18.54 -17.81 11.29
C ILE A 111 17.42 -17.53 12.29
N ILE A 112 16.34 -16.90 11.83
CA ILE A 112 15.21 -16.55 12.69
C ILE A 112 14.17 -17.66 12.77
N ALA A 113 13.56 -17.82 13.96
CA ALA A 113 12.40 -18.69 14.13
C ALA A 113 11.20 -18.20 13.31
N GLY A 114 10.26 -19.10 12.97
CA GLY A 114 9.08 -18.74 12.19
C GLY A 114 8.18 -17.70 12.88
N GLU A 115 8.08 -17.76 14.21
CA GLU A 115 7.36 -16.76 14.99
C GLU A 115 8.03 -15.38 14.97
N GLU A 116 9.37 -15.34 15.01
CA GLU A 116 10.12 -14.09 14.88
C GLU A 116 10.01 -13.52 13.47
N GLU A 117 10.03 -14.38 12.44
CA GLU A 117 9.74 -13.98 11.05
C GLU A 117 8.36 -13.33 10.95
N ALA A 118 7.32 -13.99 11.49
CA ALA A 118 5.96 -13.48 11.53
C ALA A 118 5.86 -12.12 12.27
N ARG A 119 6.55 -12.00 13.42
CA ARG A 119 6.59 -10.76 14.21
C ARG A 119 7.21 -9.61 13.41
N LEU A 120 8.32 -9.85 12.74
CA LEU A 120 8.99 -8.84 11.91
C LEU A 120 8.16 -8.47 10.67
N ILE A 121 7.52 -9.44 10.03
CA ILE A 121 6.59 -9.17 8.93
C ILE A 121 5.46 -8.25 9.41
N TYR A 122 4.84 -8.56 10.56
CA TYR A 122 3.79 -7.73 11.10
C TYR A 122 4.26 -6.29 11.36
N GLN A 123 5.45 -6.10 11.93
CA GLN A 123 6.03 -4.76 12.12
C GLN A 123 6.20 -4.02 10.80
N GLY A 124 6.73 -4.68 9.76
CA GLY A 124 6.87 -4.08 8.44
C GLY A 124 5.53 -3.64 7.84
N VAL A 125 4.51 -4.48 7.97
CA VAL A 125 3.14 -4.16 7.55
C VAL A 125 2.57 -3.00 8.36
N ALA A 126 2.68 -3.06 9.68
CA ALA A 126 2.11 -2.04 10.58
C ALA A 126 2.69 -0.65 10.36
N HIS A 127 3.96 -0.56 9.96
CA HIS A 127 4.64 0.71 9.70
C HIS A 127 4.47 1.25 8.26
N THR A 128 3.91 0.45 7.36
CA THR A 128 3.80 0.80 5.94
C THR A 128 2.38 0.78 5.40
N THR A 129 1.44 0.18 6.13
CA THR A 129 0.04 0.02 5.71
C THR A 129 -0.88 0.81 6.62
N GLY A 130 -1.68 1.71 6.05
CA GLY A 130 -2.71 2.46 6.76
C GLY A 130 -3.99 1.67 6.96
N GLY A 131 -4.97 2.29 7.62
CA GLY A 131 -6.29 1.71 7.86
C GLY A 131 -6.52 1.31 9.32
N PRO A 132 -7.60 0.56 9.60
CA PRO A 132 -7.96 0.14 10.95
C PRO A 132 -6.83 -0.55 11.69
N GLU A 133 -6.79 -0.40 13.01
CA GLU A 133 -5.71 -0.93 13.83
C GLU A 133 -5.68 -2.47 13.84
N GLN A 134 -6.85 -3.14 13.92
CA GLN A 134 -6.92 -4.61 13.95
C GLN A 134 -6.87 -5.21 12.55
N ARG A 135 -5.83 -5.96 12.27
CA ARG A 135 -5.58 -6.55 10.95
C ARG A 135 -5.11 -7.99 11.01
N LEU A 136 -5.53 -8.76 9.99
CA LEU A 136 -4.94 -10.05 9.64
C LEU A 136 -3.89 -9.82 8.55
N VAL A 137 -2.67 -10.29 8.77
CA VAL A 137 -1.59 -10.28 7.78
C VAL A 137 -1.37 -11.70 7.29
N VAL A 138 -1.24 -11.86 5.98
CA VAL A 138 -0.94 -13.12 5.29
C VAL A 138 0.31 -12.95 4.46
N ASP A 139 1.34 -13.72 4.73
CA ASP A 139 2.58 -13.76 3.93
C ASP A 139 2.85 -15.17 3.43
N ILE A 140 2.69 -15.42 2.13
CA ILE A 140 2.97 -16.72 1.51
C ILE A 140 4.39 -16.70 0.98
N GLY A 141 5.31 -17.26 1.76
CA GLY A 141 6.70 -17.41 1.38
C GLY A 141 6.95 -18.61 0.44
N GLY A 142 8.24 -18.92 0.24
CA GLY A 142 8.63 -20.06 -0.60
C GLY A 142 8.36 -21.44 0.05
N ALA A 143 8.63 -21.56 1.35
CA ALA A 143 8.50 -22.82 2.09
C ALA A 143 7.56 -22.70 3.31
N SER A 144 7.24 -21.50 3.76
CA SER A 144 6.31 -21.24 4.86
C SER A 144 5.28 -20.21 4.49
N THR A 145 4.23 -20.12 5.31
CA THR A 145 3.20 -19.07 5.27
C THR A 145 2.98 -18.56 6.68
N GLU A 146 3.13 -17.27 6.85
CA GLU A 146 2.92 -16.58 8.11
C GLU A 146 1.52 -15.98 8.14
N LEU A 147 0.80 -16.24 9.25
CA LEU A 147 -0.49 -15.63 9.56
C LEU A 147 -0.36 -14.86 10.87
N ILE A 148 -0.67 -13.56 10.85
CA ILE A 148 -0.53 -12.71 12.03
C ILE A 148 -1.78 -11.87 12.22
N VAL A 149 -2.37 -11.93 13.40
CA VAL A 149 -3.38 -10.96 13.84
C VAL A 149 -2.75 -10.02 14.86
N GLY A 150 -3.01 -8.74 14.71
CA GLY A 150 -2.51 -7.75 15.64
C GLY A 150 -3.27 -6.44 15.59
N ALA A 151 -2.94 -5.55 16.53
CA ALA A 151 -3.50 -4.21 16.63
C ALA A 151 -2.39 -3.15 16.69
N GLY A 152 -2.55 -2.08 15.93
CA GLY A 152 -1.50 -1.05 15.81
C GLY A 152 -0.18 -1.69 15.35
N VAL A 153 0.87 -1.54 16.13
CA VAL A 153 2.21 -2.10 15.86
C VAL A 153 2.49 -3.44 16.61
N GLN A 154 1.53 -3.92 17.39
CA GLN A 154 1.70 -5.10 18.23
C GLN A 154 1.02 -6.33 17.62
N PRO A 155 1.77 -7.40 17.32
CA PRO A 155 1.18 -8.71 17.00
C PRO A 155 0.55 -9.31 18.26
N GLN A 156 -0.63 -9.92 18.12
CA GLN A 156 -1.37 -10.57 19.20
C GLN A 156 -1.39 -12.09 19.05
N GLN A 157 -1.55 -12.55 17.80
CA GLN A 157 -1.52 -13.96 17.44
C GLN A 157 -0.65 -14.10 16.20
N LEU A 158 0.24 -15.04 16.20
CA LEU A 158 1.12 -15.30 15.07
C LEU A 158 1.42 -16.79 14.94
N VAL A 159 1.56 -17.26 13.73
CA VAL A 159 1.95 -18.62 13.39
C VAL A 159 2.72 -18.63 12.08
N SER A 160 3.70 -19.52 11.98
CA SER A 160 4.36 -19.88 10.73
C SER A 160 3.99 -21.32 10.38
N LEU A 161 3.37 -21.52 9.24
CA LEU A 161 2.86 -22.80 8.76
C LEU A 161 3.78 -23.36 7.70
N HIS A 162 4.02 -24.68 7.73
CA HIS A 162 4.86 -25.40 6.76
C HIS A 162 4.12 -25.59 5.42
N MET A 163 3.77 -24.48 4.78
CA MET A 163 3.22 -24.46 3.42
C MET A 163 3.72 -23.20 2.72
N GLY A 164 4.29 -23.34 1.54
CA GLY A 164 4.81 -22.22 0.75
C GLY A 164 4.73 -22.48 -0.73
N CYS A 165 4.84 -21.43 -1.55
CA CYS A 165 4.60 -21.55 -2.98
C CYS A 165 5.61 -22.45 -3.71
N VAL A 166 6.85 -22.58 -3.23
CA VAL A 166 7.86 -23.48 -3.83
C VAL A 166 7.59 -24.93 -3.40
N THR A 167 7.41 -25.18 -2.12
CA THR A 167 7.15 -26.54 -1.62
C THR A 167 5.82 -27.10 -2.13
N TRP A 168 4.79 -26.27 -2.29
CA TRP A 168 3.50 -26.68 -2.89
C TRP A 168 3.61 -26.92 -4.39
N LEU A 169 4.43 -26.15 -5.11
CA LEU A 169 4.72 -26.41 -6.52
C LEU A 169 5.31 -27.81 -6.71
N GLU A 170 6.34 -28.17 -5.95
CA GLU A 170 7.02 -29.46 -6.05
C GLU A 170 6.13 -30.63 -5.63
N ARG A 171 5.21 -30.41 -4.67
CA ARG A 171 4.33 -31.45 -4.16
C ARG A 171 3.10 -31.71 -5.03
N PHE A 172 2.46 -30.67 -5.56
CA PHE A 172 1.16 -30.77 -6.24
C PHE A 172 1.18 -30.46 -7.72
N PHE A 173 2.23 -29.83 -8.22
CA PHE A 173 2.40 -29.45 -9.63
C PHE A 173 3.73 -29.95 -10.23
N ALA A 174 4.29 -31.05 -9.65
CA ALA A 174 5.54 -31.63 -10.14
C ALA A 174 5.42 -32.18 -11.56
N ASP A 175 4.24 -32.60 -11.97
CA ASP A 175 3.90 -33.06 -13.31
C ASP A 175 3.73 -31.93 -14.35
N ARG A 176 3.87 -30.66 -13.90
CA ARG A 176 3.72 -29.44 -14.69
C ARG A 176 2.33 -29.23 -15.30
N ARG A 177 1.30 -29.95 -14.81
CA ARG A 177 -0.07 -29.84 -15.30
C ARG A 177 -0.88 -28.84 -14.48
N LEU A 178 -1.56 -27.94 -15.19
CA LEU A 178 -2.54 -27.02 -14.61
C LEU A 178 -3.93 -27.61 -14.84
N CYS A 179 -4.38 -28.41 -13.88
CA CYS A 179 -5.68 -29.07 -13.98
C CYS A 179 -6.46 -28.98 -12.64
N ALA A 180 -7.78 -29.10 -12.71
CA ALA A 180 -8.65 -29.02 -11.55
C ALA A 180 -8.25 -29.99 -10.42
N HIS A 181 -7.74 -31.17 -10.78
CA HIS A 181 -7.29 -32.18 -9.81
C HIS A 181 -6.10 -31.67 -8.96
N ASN A 182 -5.05 -31.13 -9.61
CA ASN A 182 -3.86 -30.63 -8.91
C ASN A 182 -4.21 -29.43 -8.01
N PHE A 183 -5.04 -28.50 -8.49
CA PHE A 183 -5.54 -27.39 -7.68
C PHE A 183 -6.33 -27.87 -6.48
N ALA A 184 -7.30 -28.78 -6.68
CA ALA A 184 -8.12 -29.33 -5.60
C ALA A 184 -7.27 -30.06 -4.53
N ALA A 185 -6.26 -30.83 -4.96
CA ALA A 185 -5.34 -31.51 -4.05
C ALA A 185 -4.49 -30.51 -3.23
N ALA A 186 -3.96 -29.46 -3.89
CA ALA A 186 -3.17 -28.41 -3.25
C ALA A 186 -4.02 -27.61 -2.24
N GLU A 187 -5.25 -27.24 -2.60
CA GLU A 187 -6.20 -26.54 -1.75
C GLU A 187 -6.62 -27.39 -0.55
N ALA A 188 -6.90 -28.69 -0.74
CA ALA A 188 -7.27 -29.60 0.33
C ALA A 188 -6.14 -29.73 1.36
N ALA A 189 -4.92 -29.96 0.90
CA ALA A 189 -3.76 -30.05 1.78
C ALA A 189 -3.50 -28.74 2.55
N ALA A 190 -3.73 -27.58 1.93
CA ALA A 190 -3.61 -26.30 2.60
C ALA A 190 -4.70 -26.12 3.68
N ARG A 191 -5.95 -26.54 3.42
CA ARG A 191 -7.02 -26.55 4.43
C ARG A 191 -6.68 -27.44 5.63
N ASP A 192 -6.08 -28.60 5.40
CA ASP A 192 -5.65 -29.48 6.48
C ASP A 192 -4.61 -28.83 7.38
N VAL A 193 -3.65 -28.10 6.80
CA VAL A 193 -2.64 -27.36 7.56
C VAL A 193 -3.28 -26.19 8.35
N LEU A 194 -4.31 -25.56 7.81
CA LEU A 194 -5.02 -24.44 8.44
C LEU A 194 -6.02 -24.87 9.52
N ALA A 195 -6.54 -26.09 9.45
CA ALA A 195 -7.62 -26.57 10.30
C ALA A 195 -7.36 -26.39 11.81
N PRO A 196 -6.16 -26.66 12.36
CA PRO A 196 -5.88 -26.51 13.79
C PRO A 196 -6.01 -25.09 14.32
N ILE A 197 -5.81 -24.07 13.47
CA ILE A 197 -5.78 -22.65 13.86
C ILE A 197 -7.01 -21.88 13.41
N ALA A 198 -7.84 -22.46 12.56
CA ALA A 198 -8.93 -21.77 11.85
C ALA A 198 -9.92 -21.07 12.78
N GLU A 199 -10.37 -21.74 13.85
CA GLU A 199 -11.34 -21.19 14.78
C GLU A 199 -10.77 -19.99 15.54
N GLN A 200 -9.53 -20.11 16.02
CA GLN A 200 -8.85 -19.04 16.75
C GLN A 200 -8.69 -17.78 15.89
N TYR A 201 -8.28 -17.93 14.63
CA TYR A 201 -8.08 -16.80 13.73
C TYR A 201 -9.39 -16.16 13.25
N ARG A 202 -10.46 -16.94 13.07
CA ARG A 202 -11.81 -16.40 12.80
C ARG A 202 -12.37 -15.61 13.98
N ALA A 203 -12.13 -16.09 15.21
CA ALA A 203 -12.59 -15.44 16.44
C ALA A 203 -11.85 -14.14 16.78
N ALA A 204 -10.70 -13.87 16.19
CA ALA A 204 -9.81 -12.75 16.52
C ALA A 204 -10.33 -11.35 16.10
N ARG A 205 -11.52 -11.23 15.48
CA ARG A 205 -12.23 -9.97 15.15
C ARG A 205 -11.39 -8.91 14.41
N TRP A 206 -10.48 -9.34 13.55
CA TRP A 206 -9.77 -8.41 12.67
C TRP A 206 -10.75 -7.71 11.70
N GLN A 207 -10.43 -6.48 11.32
CA GLN A 207 -11.29 -5.61 10.50
C GLN A 207 -10.85 -5.59 9.03
N ILE A 208 -9.55 -5.74 8.79
CA ILE A 208 -8.96 -5.78 7.45
C ILE A 208 -8.03 -6.97 7.30
N CYS A 209 -7.90 -7.46 6.06
CA CYS A 209 -6.92 -8.46 5.69
C CYS A 209 -5.91 -7.86 4.70
N VAL A 210 -4.63 -8.11 4.95
CA VAL A 210 -3.53 -7.55 4.16
C VAL A 210 -2.56 -8.66 3.78
N GLY A 211 -2.22 -8.75 2.51
CA GLY A 211 -1.24 -9.70 2.00
C GLY A 211 0.11 -9.05 1.76
N ALA A 212 1.19 -9.69 2.21
CA ALA A 212 2.54 -9.11 2.20
C ALA A 212 3.52 -9.79 1.24
N SER A 213 3.11 -10.86 0.57
CA SER A 213 3.99 -11.71 -0.24
C SER A 213 4.04 -11.35 -1.71
N GLY A 214 5.01 -11.99 -2.39
CA GLY A 214 5.08 -11.92 -3.83
C GLY A 214 3.93 -12.60 -4.57
N THR A 215 3.21 -13.52 -3.95
CA THR A 215 1.98 -14.09 -4.50
C THR A 215 0.90 -13.03 -4.57
N VAL A 216 0.68 -12.28 -3.50
CA VAL A 216 -0.30 -11.20 -3.44
C VAL A 216 0.09 -10.05 -4.37
N GLN A 217 1.38 -9.73 -4.48
CA GLN A 217 1.87 -8.73 -5.45
C GLN A 217 1.56 -9.14 -6.88
N ALA A 218 1.79 -10.40 -7.26
CA ALA A 218 1.47 -10.89 -8.61
C ALA A 218 -0.03 -10.79 -8.91
N LEU A 219 -0.89 -11.11 -7.94
CA LEU A 219 -2.34 -10.95 -8.06
C LEU A 219 -2.73 -9.49 -8.31
N GLN A 220 -2.14 -8.54 -7.60
CA GLN A 220 -2.38 -7.11 -7.83
C GLN A 220 -1.95 -6.65 -9.21
N GLU A 221 -0.78 -7.11 -9.69
CA GLU A 221 -0.28 -6.80 -11.03
C GLU A 221 -1.22 -7.34 -12.13
N ILE A 222 -1.72 -8.58 -11.98
CA ILE A 222 -2.72 -9.19 -12.86
C ILE A 222 -4.03 -8.40 -12.83
N MET A 223 -4.57 -8.13 -11.65
CA MET A 223 -5.84 -7.41 -11.49
C MET A 223 -5.76 -6.01 -12.09
N GLN A 224 -4.63 -5.32 -11.92
CA GLN A 224 -4.41 -4.03 -12.54
C GLN A 224 -4.36 -4.10 -14.07
N ALA A 225 -3.66 -5.10 -14.63
CA ALA A 225 -3.58 -5.31 -16.09
C ALA A 225 -4.96 -5.61 -16.68
N GLN A 226 -5.78 -6.39 -15.97
CA GLN A 226 -7.15 -6.75 -16.38
C GLN A 226 -8.21 -5.68 -16.03
N GLY A 227 -7.79 -4.51 -15.51
CA GLY A 227 -8.69 -3.39 -15.18
C GLY A 227 -9.62 -3.63 -13.99
N MET A 228 -9.30 -4.57 -13.11
CA MET A 228 -10.05 -4.85 -11.89
C MET A 228 -9.69 -3.83 -10.78
N ASP A 229 -10.57 -3.69 -9.78
CA ASP A 229 -10.25 -2.93 -8.55
C ASP A 229 -9.17 -3.65 -7.70
N GLU A 230 -8.61 -2.95 -6.70
CA GLU A 230 -7.49 -3.44 -5.89
C GLU A 230 -7.87 -4.48 -4.82
N HIS A 231 -9.16 -4.75 -4.60
CA HIS A 231 -9.61 -5.71 -3.59
C HIS A 231 -9.55 -7.13 -4.12
N ILE A 232 -8.69 -7.96 -3.55
CA ILE A 232 -8.62 -9.39 -3.82
C ILE A 232 -9.80 -10.05 -3.11
N THR A 233 -10.64 -10.75 -3.86
CA THR A 233 -11.81 -11.49 -3.36
C THR A 233 -11.75 -12.94 -3.77
N LEU A 234 -12.45 -13.82 -3.06
CA LEU A 234 -12.49 -15.24 -3.39
C LEU A 234 -12.99 -15.51 -4.82
N SER A 235 -13.97 -14.73 -5.30
CA SER A 235 -14.48 -14.88 -6.67
C SER A 235 -13.41 -14.56 -7.72
N LYS A 236 -12.60 -13.53 -7.49
CA LYS A 236 -11.46 -13.19 -8.38
C LYS A 236 -10.37 -14.27 -8.34
N LEU A 237 -10.08 -14.84 -7.16
CA LEU A 237 -9.13 -15.95 -7.04
C LEU A 237 -9.60 -17.18 -7.83
N TYR A 238 -10.87 -17.51 -7.76
CA TYR A 238 -11.44 -18.60 -8.57
C TYR A 238 -11.37 -18.30 -10.06
N GLN A 239 -11.67 -17.07 -10.48
CA GLN A 239 -11.54 -16.67 -11.87
C GLN A 239 -10.10 -16.85 -12.39
N LEU A 240 -9.09 -16.46 -11.61
CA LEU A 240 -7.70 -16.62 -11.96
C LEU A 240 -7.25 -18.09 -11.95
N ARG A 241 -7.81 -18.91 -11.06
CA ARG A 241 -7.59 -20.37 -11.08
C ARG A 241 -8.09 -20.99 -12.38
N GLU A 242 -9.30 -20.63 -12.81
CA GLU A 242 -9.87 -21.13 -14.07
C GLU A 242 -9.06 -20.67 -15.28
N GLN A 243 -8.56 -19.41 -15.31
CA GLN A 243 -7.64 -18.94 -16.33
C GLN A 243 -6.36 -19.79 -16.37
N ALA A 244 -5.78 -20.09 -15.19
CA ALA A 244 -4.59 -20.94 -15.13
C ALA A 244 -4.87 -22.37 -15.61
N ILE A 245 -6.01 -22.96 -15.28
CA ILE A 245 -6.40 -24.30 -15.73
C ILE A 245 -6.54 -24.34 -17.27
N GLN A 246 -7.05 -23.28 -17.90
CA GLN A 246 -7.17 -23.19 -19.36
C GLN A 246 -5.81 -23.21 -20.09
N CYS A 247 -4.72 -22.89 -19.44
CA CYS A 247 -3.38 -22.96 -20.00
C CYS A 247 -2.81 -24.38 -20.03
N TYR A 248 -3.41 -25.36 -19.37
CA TYR A 248 -3.06 -26.78 -19.28
C TYR A 248 -1.66 -27.10 -18.73
N LYS A 249 -0.63 -26.36 -19.07
CA LYS A 249 0.76 -26.58 -18.66
C LYS A 249 1.37 -25.35 -18.03
N LEU A 250 2.24 -25.59 -17.07
CA LEU A 250 2.92 -24.52 -16.32
C LEU A 250 3.81 -23.66 -17.21
N GLU A 251 4.44 -24.26 -18.22
CA GLU A 251 5.28 -23.57 -19.20
C GLU A 251 4.48 -22.69 -20.19
N GLU A 252 3.19 -23.00 -20.34
CA GLU A 252 2.26 -22.27 -21.22
C GLU A 252 1.39 -21.27 -20.42
N LEU A 253 1.68 -21.09 -19.11
CA LEU A 253 0.92 -20.20 -18.26
C LEU A 253 1.13 -18.74 -18.67
N GLU A 254 0.15 -18.21 -19.36
CA GLU A 254 0.09 -16.82 -19.81
C GLU A 254 -1.20 -16.16 -19.30
N ILE A 255 -1.04 -15.26 -18.36
CA ILE A 255 -2.12 -14.44 -17.79
C ILE A 255 -1.66 -12.99 -17.90
N ASP A 256 -2.52 -12.11 -18.41
CA ASP A 256 -2.20 -10.69 -18.55
C ASP A 256 -1.84 -10.07 -17.19
N GLY A 257 -0.66 -9.43 -17.13
CA GLY A 257 -0.09 -8.89 -15.89
C GLY A 257 0.77 -9.88 -15.08
N LEU A 258 0.78 -11.17 -15.40
CA LEU A 258 1.64 -12.16 -14.73
C LEU A 258 3.04 -12.16 -15.36
N THR A 259 4.04 -11.77 -14.58
CA THR A 259 5.44 -11.81 -15.05
C THR A 259 5.97 -13.24 -15.11
N LEU A 260 6.87 -13.54 -16.08
CA LEU A 260 7.53 -14.84 -16.21
C LEU A 260 8.24 -15.28 -14.92
N ASP A 261 8.73 -14.32 -14.17
CA ASP A 261 9.40 -14.54 -12.89
C ASP A 261 8.49 -15.14 -11.83
N ARG A 262 7.19 -14.86 -11.90
CA ARG A 262 6.17 -15.32 -10.96
C ARG A 262 5.37 -16.52 -11.47
N ALA A 263 5.27 -16.68 -12.79
CA ALA A 263 4.43 -17.71 -13.41
C ALA A 263 4.67 -19.11 -12.82
N LEU A 264 5.94 -19.46 -12.58
CA LEU A 264 6.31 -20.79 -12.09
C LEU A 264 5.67 -21.16 -10.72
N VAL A 265 5.59 -20.21 -9.79
CA VAL A 265 5.09 -20.44 -8.44
C VAL A 265 3.68 -19.88 -8.22
N PHE A 266 3.09 -19.29 -9.27
CA PHE A 266 1.77 -18.66 -9.17
C PHE A 266 0.65 -19.65 -8.86
N PRO A 267 0.52 -20.83 -9.53
CA PRO A 267 -0.57 -21.76 -9.26
C PRO A 267 -0.56 -22.31 -7.83
N SER A 268 0.60 -22.63 -7.31
CA SER A 268 0.75 -23.14 -5.95
C SER A 268 0.45 -22.05 -4.89
N GLY A 269 0.95 -20.82 -5.10
CA GLY A 269 0.63 -19.69 -4.23
C GLY A 269 -0.85 -19.33 -4.26
N LEU A 270 -1.49 -19.38 -5.44
CA LEU A 270 -2.92 -19.16 -5.62
C LEU A 270 -3.75 -20.19 -4.86
N SER A 271 -3.39 -21.50 -4.95
CA SER A 271 -4.07 -22.58 -4.23
C SER A 271 -4.02 -22.39 -2.71
N ILE A 272 -2.85 -22.03 -2.17
CA ILE A 272 -2.70 -21.72 -0.74
C ILE A 272 -3.58 -20.54 -0.35
N LEU A 273 -3.61 -19.49 -1.14
CA LEU A 273 -4.40 -18.29 -0.83
C LEU A 273 -5.90 -18.56 -0.90
N ILE A 274 -6.40 -19.34 -1.87
CA ILE A 274 -7.80 -19.79 -1.94
C ILE A 274 -8.17 -20.52 -0.65
N ALA A 275 -7.36 -21.48 -0.22
CA ALA A 275 -7.62 -22.22 1.00
C ALA A 275 -7.65 -21.33 2.25
N ILE A 276 -6.78 -20.32 2.34
CA ILE A 276 -6.78 -19.32 3.42
C ILE A 276 -8.08 -18.51 3.40
N PHE A 277 -8.50 -18.01 2.24
CA PHE A 277 -9.75 -17.23 2.10
C PHE A 277 -10.97 -18.03 2.55
N GLU A 278 -11.10 -19.29 2.09
CA GLU A 278 -12.19 -20.18 2.46
C GLU A 278 -12.19 -20.50 3.96
N THR A 279 -11.01 -20.92 4.47
CA THR A 279 -10.87 -21.39 5.86
C THR A 279 -11.08 -20.26 6.87
N LEU A 280 -10.57 -19.07 6.60
CA LEU A 280 -10.67 -17.93 7.53
C LEU A 280 -11.86 -17.01 7.22
N SER A 281 -12.67 -17.33 6.19
CA SER A 281 -13.83 -16.53 5.76
C SER A 281 -13.46 -15.08 5.43
N ILE A 282 -12.34 -14.89 4.71
CA ILE A 282 -11.88 -13.58 4.30
C ILE A 282 -12.80 -13.04 3.21
N ARG A 283 -13.32 -11.84 3.39
CA ARG A 283 -14.16 -11.17 2.39
C ARG A 283 -13.33 -10.55 1.29
N GLU A 284 -12.30 -9.80 1.70
CA GLU A 284 -11.40 -9.09 0.80
C GLU A 284 -10.02 -8.93 1.43
N MET A 285 -9.01 -8.78 0.58
CA MET A 285 -7.61 -8.54 0.98
C MET A 285 -7.03 -7.43 0.11
N THR A 286 -6.14 -6.63 0.68
CA THR A 286 -5.35 -5.64 -0.05
C THR A 286 -3.86 -5.95 0.04
N LEU A 287 -3.05 -5.38 -0.87
CA LEU A 287 -1.60 -5.52 -0.84
C LEU A 287 -1.00 -4.64 0.27
N SER A 288 -0.06 -5.20 1.02
CA SER A 288 0.75 -4.48 2.01
C SER A 288 1.77 -3.56 1.36
N GLY A 289 2.07 -2.45 2.02
CA GLY A 289 3.18 -1.56 1.65
C GLY A 289 4.57 -2.08 2.02
N GLY A 290 4.69 -3.08 2.89
CA GLY A 290 5.95 -3.66 3.34
C GLY A 290 5.77 -5.05 3.93
N ALA A 291 6.89 -5.70 4.28
CA ALA A 291 6.96 -7.04 4.83
C ALA A 291 8.19 -7.18 5.74
N LEU A 292 8.83 -8.36 5.76
CA LEU A 292 9.98 -8.70 6.60
C LEU A 292 11.10 -7.64 6.58
N ARG A 293 11.51 -7.19 5.41
CA ARG A 293 12.63 -6.24 5.25
C ARG A 293 12.32 -4.87 5.85
N GLU A 294 11.13 -4.37 5.63
CA GLU A 294 10.66 -3.14 6.24
C GLU A 294 10.58 -3.30 7.78
N GLY A 295 10.16 -4.45 8.29
CA GLY A 295 10.19 -4.77 9.72
C GLY A 295 11.60 -4.73 10.31
N LEU A 296 12.58 -5.30 9.61
CA LEU A 296 14.00 -5.22 10.02
C LEU A 296 14.50 -3.77 10.05
N ILE A 297 14.18 -2.97 9.04
CA ILE A 297 14.56 -1.55 8.97
C ILE A 297 13.95 -0.77 10.15
N TYR A 298 12.64 -0.88 10.37
CA TYR A 298 11.98 -0.17 11.47
C TYR A 298 12.48 -0.63 12.84
N GLY A 299 12.84 -1.91 12.98
CA GLY A 299 13.48 -2.43 14.18
C GLY A 299 14.85 -1.79 14.48
N MET A 300 15.67 -1.55 13.44
CA MET A 300 16.97 -0.88 13.59
C MET A 300 16.84 0.62 13.88
N LEU A 301 15.85 1.28 13.29
CA LEU A 301 15.62 2.71 13.50
C LEU A 301 15.11 3.04 14.90
N GLY A 302 14.66 2.04 15.68
CA GLY A 302 14.03 2.28 16.98
C GLY A 302 12.76 3.13 16.89
N CYS A 303 12.29 3.39 15.68
CA CYS A 303 11.09 4.16 15.39
C CYS A 303 9.86 3.27 15.67
N VAL A 304 9.60 3.01 16.92
CA VAL A 304 8.28 2.60 17.40
C VAL A 304 7.44 3.89 17.43
N GLY A 305 7.21 4.48 16.27
CA GLY A 305 6.37 5.67 16.14
C GLY A 305 4.92 5.24 16.38
N GLU A 306 4.42 5.52 17.58
CA GLU A 306 2.99 5.58 17.84
C GLU A 306 2.36 6.59 16.89
N GLY A 307 1.36 6.20 16.15
CA GLY A 307 0.56 7.09 15.32
C GLY A 307 0.22 6.55 13.93
N ASP A 308 -0.74 7.21 13.32
CA ASP A 308 -1.21 6.88 11.98
C ASP A 308 -0.09 7.06 10.94
N VAL A 309 0.20 5.98 10.22
CA VAL A 309 1.20 5.93 9.14
C VAL A 309 0.92 7.00 8.08
N ARG A 310 -0.34 7.21 7.72
CA ARG A 310 -0.76 8.20 6.73
C ARG A 310 -0.44 9.62 7.20
N ALA A 311 -0.76 9.94 8.46
CA ALA A 311 -0.47 11.24 9.04
C ALA A 311 1.05 11.49 9.10
N ARG A 312 1.86 10.48 9.42
CA ARG A 312 3.33 10.57 9.40
C ARG A 312 3.85 10.84 7.99
N THR A 313 3.33 10.13 7.00
CA THR A 313 3.69 10.32 5.59
C THR A 313 3.35 11.73 5.11
N MET A 314 2.16 12.25 5.43
CA MET A 314 1.78 13.61 5.04
C MET A 314 2.70 14.66 5.68
N ARG A 315 3.03 14.52 6.97
CA ARG A 315 3.99 15.41 7.65
C ARG A 315 5.37 15.38 7.00
N ALA A 316 5.86 14.19 6.64
CA ALA A 316 7.14 14.05 5.96
C ALA A 316 7.15 14.73 4.57
N LEU A 317 6.07 14.61 3.80
CA LEU A 317 5.91 15.31 2.53
C LEU A 317 5.87 16.83 2.74
N GLN A 318 5.12 17.31 3.72
CA GLN A 318 5.04 18.74 4.06
C GLN A 318 6.43 19.30 4.40
N GLN A 319 7.20 18.60 5.23
CA GLN A 319 8.58 19.02 5.58
C GLN A 319 9.53 18.99 4.38
N ARG A 320 9.49 17.90 3.59
CA ARG A 320 10.37 17.71 2.43
C ARG A 320 10.19 18.79 1.37
N TYR A 321 8.94 19.19 1.12
CA TYR A 321 8.57 20.15 0.09
C TYR A 321 8.24 21.55 0.65
N GLN A 322 8.50 21.78 1.94
CA GLN A 322 8.31 23.08 2.61
C GLN A 322 6.90 23.66 2.41
N ILE A 323 5.89 22.81 2.55
CA ILE A 323 4.49 23.21 2.41
C ILE A 323 4.08 24.09 3.60
N ASP A 324 3.33 25.16 3.34
CA ASP A 324 2.67 25.95 4.38
C ASP A 324 1.63 25.09 5.12
N THR A 325 2.03 24.60 6.30
CA THR A 325 1.20 23.67 7.07
C THR A 325 -0.06 24.31 7.63
N GLU A 326 -0.05 25.62 7.92
CA GLU A 326 -1.23 26.34 8.39
C GLU A 326 -2.26 26.45 7.26
N GLN A 327 -1.81 26.79 6.05
CA GLN A 327 -2.67 26.83 4.88
C GLN A 327 -3.21 25.43 4.52
N ALA A 328 -2.37 24.42 4.58
CA ALA A 328 -2.77 23.05 4.33
C ALA A 328 -3.87 22.57 5.31
N LEU A 329 -3.72 22.89 6.59
CA LEU A 329 -4.74 22.61 7.61
C LEU A 329 -6.04 23.40 7.36
N ARG A 330 -5.94 24.65 6.93
CA ARG A 330 -7.10 25.50 6.61
C ARG A 330 -7.91 24.90 5.45
N VAL A 331 -7.24 24.53 4.36
CA VAL A 331 -7.90 23.88 3.23
C VAL A 331 -8.51 22.55 3.60
N ARG A 332 -7.79 21.72 4.41
CA ARG A 332 -8.34 20.45 4.91
C ARG A 332 -9.61 20.65 5.74
N ASN A 333 -9.56 21.57 6.70
CA ASN A 333 -10.71 21.82 7.58
C ASN A 333 -11.91 22.35 6.79
N THR A 334 -11.67 23.25 5.83
CA THR A 334 -12.71 23.73 4.91
C THR A 334 -13.27 22.58 4.08
N ALA A 335 -12.42 21.73 3.51
CA ALA A 335 -12.86 20.57 2.74
C ALA A 335 -13.71 19.59 3.56
N TRP A 336 -13.34 19.33 4.82
CA TRP A 336 -14.13 18.50 5.73
C TRP A 336 -15.47 19.15 6.09
N GLN A 337 -15.50 20.46 6.35
CA GLN A 337 -16.76 21.17 6.60
C GLN A 337 -17.72 21.10 5.40
N LEU A 338 -17.19 21.20 4.19
CA LEU A 338 -17.98 21.02 2.96
C LEU A 338 -18.45 19.59 2.79
N PHE A 339 -17.56 18.61 3.04
CA PHE A 339 -17.86 17.19 2.96
C PHE A 339 -18.98 16.79 3.92
N ASP A 340 -18.86 17.18 5.19
CA ASP A 340 -19.81 16.79 6.23
C ASP A 340 -21.24 17.30 5.97
N GLN A 341 -21.41 18.35 5.12
CA GLN A 341 -22.71 18.86 4.73
C GLN A 341 -23.41 18.05 3.62
N VAL A 342 -22.65 17.29 2.83
CA VAL A 342 -23.16 16.58 1.64
C VAL A 342 -22.92 15.07 1.69
N ALA A 343 -22.24 14.57 2.73
CA ALA A 343 -21.84 13.18 2.81
C ALA A 343 -23.02 12.21 2.79
N ASP A 344 -24.08 12.51 3.52
CA ASP A 344 -25.28 11.67 3.59
C ASP A 344 -26.04 11.69 2.24
N ASP A 345 -26.24 12.85 1.63
CA ASP A 345 -26.92 12.98 0.34
C ASP A 345 -26.16 12.28 -0.79
N TRP A 346 -24.86 12.30 -0.73
CA TRP A 346 -23.98 11.70 -1.72
C TRP A 346 -23.54 10.25 -1.37
N HIS A 347 -23.93 9.74 -0.22
CA HIS A 347 -23.56 8.40 0.30
C HIS A 347 -22.04 8.17 0.34
N LEU A 348 -21.28 9.21 0.73
CA LEU A 348 -19.83 9.15 0.79
C LEU A 348 -19.33 8.42 2.03
N SER A 349 -18.30 7.61 1.86
CA SER A 349 -17.71 6.81 2.94
C SER A 349 -16.77 7.63 3.84
N LEU A 350 -16.47 7.11 5.04
CA LEU A 350 -15.44 7.67 5.91
C LEU A 350 -14.06 7.67 5.23
N LEU A 351 -13.75 6.64 4.43
CA LEU A 351 -12.52 6.60 3.64
C LEU A 351 -12.44 7.78 2.66
N SER A 352 -13.54 8.14 2.02
CA SER A 352 -13.62 9.30 1.13
C SER A 352 -13.27 10.60 1.86
N ARG A 353 -13.78 10.77 3.11
CA ARG A 353 -13.47 11.91 3.96
C ARG A 353 -11.98 11.99 4.33
N GLU A 354 -11.40 10.86 4.71
CA GLU A 354 -9.97 10.77 5.02
C GLU A 354 -9.10 11.13 3.82
N LEU A 355 -9.37 10.53 2.66
CA LEU A 355 -8.61 10.78 1.44
C LEU A 355 -8.70 12.24 0.99
N LEU A 356 -9.88 12.87 1.09
CA LEU A 356 -10.05 14.30 0.86
C LEU A 356 -9.19 15.14 1.82
N GLY A 357 -9.16 14.76 3.09
CA GLY A 357 -8.31 15.41 4.10
C GLY A 357 -6.83 15.31 3.78
N TYR A 358 -6.36 14.13 3.38
CA TYR A 358 -4.95 13.91 3.07
C TYR A 358 -4.51 14.65 1.80
N VAL A 359 -5.32 14.66 0.73
CA VAL A 359 -4.97 15.41 -0.48
C VAL A 359 -4.92 16.91 -0.21
N ALA A 360 -5.80 17.44 0.63
CA ALA A 360 -5.79 18.84 1.03
C ALA A 360 -4.51 19.23 1.79
N LEU A 361 -3.95 18.32 2.61
CA LEU A 361 -2.70 18.58 3.34
C LEU A 361 -1.48 18.76 2.44
N VAL A 362 -1.53 18.30 1.21
CA VAL A 362 -0.41 18.35 0.25
C VAL A 362 -0.76 19.07 -1.06
N HIS A 363 -1.86 19.83 -1.09
CA HIS A 363 -2.33 20.48 -2.31
C HIS A 363 -1.31 21.47 -2.92
N GLU A 364 -0.40 22.01 -2.12
CA GLU A 364 0.65 22.93 -2.54
C GLU A 364 2.00 22.28 -2.84
N ILE A 365 2.12 20.94 -2.77
CA ILE A 365 3.40 20.22 -2.92
C ILE A 365 4.14 20.58 -4.22
N GLY A 366 3.43 20.92 -5.28
CA GLY A 366 4.01 21.31 -6.57
C GLY A 366 4.57 22.72 -6.63
N LEU A 367 4.22 23.60 -5.67
CA LEU A 367 4.74 24.97 -5.63
C LEU A 367 6.25 25.03 -5.42
N GLY A 368 6.84 24.01 -4.80
CA GLY A 368 8.28 23.89 -4.66
C GLY A 368 9.05 23.71 -5.97
N ILE A 369 8.35 23.43 -7.08
CA ILE A 369 8.95 23.28 -8.41
C ILE A 369 8.63 24.50 -9.28
N ASP A 370 7.35 24.78 -9.53
CA ASP A 370 6.90 25.91 -10.35
C ASP A 370 5.44 26.25 -10.04
N TYR A 371 5.14 27.56 -9.97
CA TYR A 371 3.78 28.03 -9.72
C TYR A 371 2.82 27.78 -10.88
N LYS A 372 3.28 27.96 -12.12
CA LYS A 372 2.42 27.92 -13.31
C LYS A 372 1.78 26.55 -13.52
N ARG A 373 2.54 25.48 -13.27
CA ARG A 373 2.10 24.09 -13.43
C ARG A 373 2.11 23.33 -12.09
N ALA A 374 1.90 24.02 -10.98
CA ALA A 374 1.99 23.44 -9.65
C ALA A 374 1.10 22.20 -9.46
N HIS A 375 -0.12 22.19 -10.04
CA HIS A 375 -1.04 21.05 -9.96
C HIS A 375 -0.53 19.82 -10.72
N GLU A 376 0.12 19.99 -11.87
CA GLU A 376 0.75 18.90 -12.62
C GLU A 376 1.96 18.34 -11.85
N HIS A 377 2.79 19.23 -11.30
CA HIS A 377 3.94 18.83 -10.47
C HIS A 377 3.49 18.14 -9.20
N ALA A 378 2.43 18.59 -8.55
CA ALA A 378 1.84 17.96 -7.38
C ALA A 378 1.40 16.53 -7.69
N ALA A 379 0.68 16.34 -8.78
CA ALA A 379 0.24 15.02 -9.23
C ALA A 379 1.43 14.10 -9.53
N TYR A 380 2.44 14.60 -10.25
CA TYR A 380 3.65 13.83 -10.57
C TYR A 380 4.41 13.43 -9.30
N LEU A 381 4.65 14.37 -8.40
CA LEU A 381 5.37 14.09 -7.15
C LEU A 381 4.66 13.04 -6.33
N LEU A 382 3.33 13.12 -6.16
CA LEU A 382 2.60 12.15 -5.36
C LEU A 382 2.54 10.77 -6.04
N ALA A 383 2.35 10.73 -7.36
CA ALA A 383 2.32 9.47 -8.11
C ALA A 383 3.65 8.71 -8.06
N ASN A 384 4.78 9.42 -7.95
CA ASN A 384 6.13 8.86 -8.05
C ASN A 384 6.93 8.91 -6.73
N SER A 385 6.29 9.27 -5.61
CA SER A 385 6.92 9.23 -4.28
C SER A 385 6.55 7.96 -3.54
N ASP A 386 7.43 7.53 -2.63
CA ASP A 386 7.06 6.55 -1.61
C ASP A 386 6.11 7.23 -0.61
N VAL A 387 4.87 6.73 -0.52
CA VAL A 387 3.81 7.25 0.36
C VAL A 387 3.25 6.11 1.23
N PRO A 388 3.99 5.65 2.24
CA PRO A 388 3.53 4.60 3.14
C PRO A 388 2.14 4.93 3.74
N GLY A 389 1.33 3.90 3.92
CA GLY A 389 -0.03 4.04 4.43
C GLY A 389 -1.10 4.18 3.36
N PHE A 390 -0.72 4.43 2.11
CA PHE A 390 -1.64 4.52 0.97
C PHE A 390 -1.42 3.36 0.00
N THR A 391 -2.50 2.74 -0.44
CA THR A 391 -2.44 1.72 -1.49
C THR A 391 -2.06 2.35 -2.84
N PRO A 392 -1.59 1.58 -3.82
CA PRO A 392 -1.33 2.08 -5.17
C PRO A 392 -2.56 2.77 -5.79
N ALA A 393 -3.77 2.24 -5.56
CA ALA A 393 -5.01 2.83 -6.05
C ALA A 393 -5.32 4.17 -5.36
N GLN A 394 -5.19 4.25 -4.04
CA GLN A 394 -5.36 5.49 -3.27
C GLN A 394 -4.35 6.56 -3.71
N ARG A 395 -3.07 6.19 -3.91
CA ARG A 395 -2.06 7.11 -4.43
C ARG A 395 -2.42 7.65 -5.80
N LYS A 396 -2.95 6.81 -6.70
CA LYS A 396 -3.47 7.23 -8.02
C LYS A 396 -4.61 8.23 -7.89
N LEU A 397 -5.57 7.98 -6.99
CA LEU A 397 -6.67 8.90 -6.72
C LEU A 397 -6.17 10.25 -6.20
N LEU A 398 -5.29 10.25 -5.19
CA LEU A 398 -4.75 11.49 -4.63
C LEU A 398 -4.00 12.30 -5.72
N ALA A 399 -3.22 11.63 -6.57
CA ALA A 399 -2.54 12.28 -7.69
C ALA A 399 -3.53 12.85 -8.72
N ALA A 400 -4.63 12.14 -9.03
CA ALA A 400 -5.67 12.62 -9.93
C ALA A 400 -6.41 13.84 -9.34
N LEU A 401 -6.68 13.85 -8.04
CA LEU A 401 -7.29 14.99 -7.34
C LEU A 401 -6.36 16.22 -7.36
N LEU A 402 -5.06 16.03 -7.10
CA LEU A 402 -4.05 17.10 -7.17
C LEU A 402 -3.91 17.67 -8.58
N PHE A 403 -3.98 16.84 -9.61
CA PHE A 403 -3.97 17.31 -10.99
C PHE A 403 -5.17 18.20 -11.28
N ASN A 404 -6.33 17.79 -10.79
CA ASN A 404 -7.61 18.43 -11.06
C ASN A 404 -7.97 19.59 -10.09
N GLN A 405 -7.09 19.97 -9.18
CA GLN A 405 -7.36 21.03 -8.20
C GLN A 405 -7.39 22.45 -8.78
N ARG A 406 -6.90 22.64 -9.99
CA ARG A 406 -6.86 23.92 -10.72
C ARG A 406 -7.24 23.69 -12.18
N GLU A 407 -7.56 24.78 -12.87
CA GLU A 407 -7.93 24.79 -14.30
C GLU A 407 -9.17 23.93 -14.62
N GLN A 408 -9.38 23.65 -15.89
CA GLN A 408 -10.50 22.81 -16.30
C GLN A 408 -10.22 21.36 -15.93
N PRO A 409 -11.14 20.65 -15.24
CA PRO A 409 -10.91 19.28 -14.84
C PRO A 409 -10.77 18.31 -16.02
N ASP A 410 -9.78 17.42 -15.91
CA ASP A 410 -9.59 16.28 -16.81
C ASP A 410 -10.24 15.03 -16.19
N LEU A 411 -11.43 14.68 -16.69
CA LEU A 411 -12.20 13.55 -16.18
C LEU A 411 -11.52 12.19 -16.47
N THR A 412 -10.66 12.12 -17.50
CA THR A 412 -9.98 10.87 -17.86
C THR A 412 -9.03 10.42 -16.75
N ARG A 413 -8.39 11.36 -16.09
CA ARG A 413 -7.50 11.06 -14.94
C ARG A 413 -8.29 10.58 -13.74
N LEU A 414 -9.46 11.16 -13.47
CA LEU A 414 -10.33 10.71 -12.38
C LEU A 414 -10.97 9.35 -12.69
N ALA A 415 -11.25 9.04 -13.96
CA ALA A 415 -11.70 7.73 -14.39
C ALA A 415 -10.60 6.66 -14.38
N GLY A 416 -9.34 7.05 -14.49
CA GLY A 416 -8.19 6.15 -14.52
C GLY A 416 -7.76 5.62 -13.14
N GLN A 417 -8.34 6.08 -12.03
CA GLN A 417 -8.10 5.58 -10.69
C GLN A 417 -9.10 4.47 -10.34
N ASN A 418 -8.80 3.65 -9.35
CA ASN A 418 -9.61 2.51 -8.94
C ASN A 418 -9.75 2.36 -7.40
N ALA A 419 -9.48 3.44 -6.65
CA ALA A 419 -9.68 3.46 -5.19
C ALA A 419 -11.12 3.76 -4.78
N LEU A 420 -11.82 4.59 -5.57
CA LEU A 420 -13.21 4.95 -5.38
C LEU A 420 -13.96 4.85 -6.71
N SER A 421 -15.29 4.89 -6.67
CA SER A 421 -16.09 5.07 -7.87
C SER A 421 -15.72 6.39 -8.57
N VAL A 422 -15.86 6.44 -9.90
CA VAL A 422 -15.60 7.70 -10.66
C VAL A 422 -16.48 8.84 -10.16
N SER A 423 -17.74 8.53 -9.82
CA SER A 423 -18.68 9.49 -9.25
C SER A 423 -18.18 10.06 -7.92
N ASP A 424 -17.69 9.22 -7.00
CA ASP A 424 -17.20 9.69 -5.72
C ASP A 424 -15.90 10.48 -5.86
N ALA A 425 -14.99 10.05 -6.75
CA ALA A 425 -13.78 10.80 -7.06
C ALA A 425 -14.10 12.21 -7.60
N LEU A 426 -15.11 12.34 -8.44
CA LEU A 426 -15.61 13.63 -8.94
C LEU A 426 -16.18 14.51 -7.83
N LYS A 427 -16.97 13.93 -6.92
CA LYS A 427 -17.50 14.65 -5.75
C LYS A 427 -16.37 15.18 -4.87
N LEU A 428 -15.35 14.35 -4.58
CA LEU A 428 -14.17 14.79 -3.82
C LEU A 428 -13.39 15.90 -4.54
N CYS A 429 -13.24 15.80 -5.85
CA CYS A 429 -12.60 16.84 -6.67
C CYS A 429 -13.32 18.18 -6.53
N ARG A 430 -14.65 18.21 -6.64
CA ARG A 430 -15.48 19.41 -6.46
C ARG A 430 -15.28 20.05 -5.09
N LEU A 431 -15.30 19.23 -4.02
CA LEU A 431 -15.12 19.72 -2.65
C LEU A 431 -13.71 20.27 -2.41
N LEU A 432 -12.66 19.61 -2.91
CA LEU A 432 -11.29 20.08 -2.82
C LEU A 432 -11.11 21.45 -3.49
N ARG A 433 -11.62 21.61 -4.70
CA ARG A 433 -11.53 22.84 -5.50
C ARG A 433 -12.23 24.00 -4.79
N LEU A 434 -13.44 23.78 -4.30
CA LEU A 434 -14.17 24.79 -3.51
C LEU A 434 -13.39 25.18 -2.24
N ALA A 435 -12.84 24.20 -1.51
CA ALA A 435 -12.06 24.45 -0.30
C ALA A 435 -10.83 25.33 -0.59
N ILE A 436 -10.11 25.07 -1.68
CA ILE A 436 -8.94 25.87 -2.10
C ILE A 436 -9.35 27.30 -2.44
N ILE A 437 -10.44 27.51 -3.19
CA ILE A 437 -10.94 28.84 -3.56
C ILE A 437 -11.35 29.62 -2.31
N LEU A 438 -12.14 29.01 -1.42
CA LEU A 438 -12.62 29.64 -0.20
C LEU A 438 -11.48 30.03 0.75
N ALA A 439 -10.46 29.19 0.87
CA ALA A 439 -9.31 29.40 1.75
C ALA A 439 -8.14 30.19 1.11
N SER A 440 -8.31 30.74 -0.08
CA SER A 440 -7.23 31.36 -0.88
C SER A 440 -6.55 32.56 -0.21
N ARG A 441 -7.21 33.25 0.74
CA ARG A 441 -6.62 34.37 1.50
C ARG A 441 -5.65 33.98 2.60
N ARG A 442 -5.48 32.69 2.89
CA ARG A 442 -4.53 32.17 3.91
C ARG A 442 -4.75 32.73 5.32
N ARG A 443 -5.99 33.06 5.69
CA ARG A 443 -6.35 33.62 7.00
C ARG A 443 -7.68 33.03 7.46
N ASP A 444 -7.76 32.64 8.73
CA ASP A 444 -8.96 31.99 9.32
C ASP A 444 -10.13 32.95 9.45
N ASP A 445 -9.85 34.22 9.78
CA ASP A 445 -10.84 35.29 9.94
C ASP A 445 -11.51 35.71 8.60
N THR A 446 -11.05 35.17 7.48
CA THR A 446 -11.58 35.48 6.15
C THR A 446 -12.38 34.35 5.51
N LEU A 447 -12.49 33.22 6.20
CA LEU A 447 -13.30 32.08 5.75
C LEU A 447 -14.78 32.42 5.90
N PRO A 448 -15.60 32.31 4.82
CA PRO A 448 -17.01 32.53 4.94
C PRO A 448 -17.69 31.34 5.62
N GLN A 449 -18.75 31.61 6.34
CA GLN A 449 -19.71 30.57 6.68
C GLN A 449 -20.49 30.18 5.42
N VAL A 450 -20.37 28.94 4.99
CA VAL A 450 -21.01 28.47 3.78
C VAL A 450 -21.99 27.35 4.06
N ARG A 451 -23.01 27.23 3.21
CA ARG A 451 -23.92 26.11 3.20
C ARG A 451 -23.92 25.48 1.81
N LEU A 452 -23.76 24.16 1.76
CA LEU A 452 -23.93 23.35 0.55
C LEU A 452 -25.29 22.64 0.57
N GLN A 453 -25.93 22.58 -0.60
CA GLN A 453 -27.10 21.74 -0.83
C GLN A 453 -26.92 20.96 -2.13
N VAL A 454 -27.36 19.73 -2.11
CA VAL A 454 -27.33 18.82 -3.26
C VAL A 454 -28.73 18.59 -3.79
N SER A 455 -28.86 18.57 -5.11
CA SER A 455 -30.08 18.15 -5.80
C SER A 455 -29.69 17.37 -7.06
N GLY A 456 -29.65 16.04 -6.97
CA GLY A 456 -29.07 15.19 -8.00
C GLY A 456 -27.58 15.52 -8.20
N GLU A 457 -27.18 15.82 -9.43
CA GLU A 457 -25.79 16.24 -9.75
C GLU A 457 -25.51 17.73 -9.48
N GLN A 458 -26.55 18.51 -9.18
CA GLN A 458 -26.43 19.94 -8.93
C GLN A 458 -25.95 20.19 -7.49
N LEU A 459 -24.98 21.08 -7.35
CA LEU A 459 -24.45 21.57 -6.08
C LEU A 459 -24.74 23.06 -5.97
N CYS A 460 -25.42 23.47 -4.90
CA CYS A 460 -25.68 24.88 -4.60
C CYS A 460 -24.79 25.33 -3.46
N LEU A 461 -23.98 26.37 -3.69
CA LEU A 461 -23.12 26.99 -2.68
C LEU A 461 -23.75 28.33 -2.25
N TYR A 462 -24.25 28.36 -1.02
CA TYR A 462 -24.77 29.57 -0.39
C TYR A 462 -23.68 30.26 0.41
N LEU A 463 -23.52 31.56 0.15
CA LEU A 463 -22.55 32.44 0.80
C LEU A 463 -23.28 33.52 1.60
N PRO A 464 -22.63 34.13 2.62
CA PRO A 464 -23.23 35.27 3.32
C PRO A 464 -23.64 36.39 2.38
N VAL A 465 -24.74 37.08 2.70
CA VAL A 465 -25.28 38.20 1.87
C VAL A 465 -24.21 39.26 1.62
N GLY A 466 -24.04 39.66 0.35
CA GLY A 466 -23.05 40.63 -0.07
C GLY A 466 -21.58 40.12 -0.08
N TRP A 467 -21.33 38.87 0.27
CA TRP A 467 -19.95 38.34 0.34
C TRP A 467 -19.25 38.36 -1.02
N LEU A 468 -19.94 38.01 -2.10
CA LEU A 468 -19.38 38.01 -3.45
C LEU A 468 -19.01 39.44 -3.90
N HIS A 469 -19.76 40.46 -3.52
CA HIS A 469 -19.42 41.88 -3.79
C HIS A 469 -18.18 42.34 -2.99
N GLN A 470 -18.07 41.91 -1.75
CA GLN A 470 -16.94 42.28 -0.89
C GLN A 470 -15.63 41.54 -1.27
N HIS A 471 -15.72 40.46 -2.04
CA HIS A 471 -14.60 39.63 -2.42
C HIS A 471 -14.55 39.34 -3.92
N PRO A 472 -14.35 40.38 -4.77
CA PRO A 472 -14.54 40.26 -6.22
C PRO A 472 -13.64 39.23 -6.89
N LEU A 473 -12.41 39.07 -6.43
CA LEU A 473 -11.50 38.04 -6.97
C LEU A 473 -12.01 36.62 -6.71
N ARG A 474 -12.37 36.32 -5.47
CA ARG A 474 -12.92 34.99 -5.13
C ARG A 474 -14.28 34.74 -5.78
N ALA A 475 -15.07 35.81 -5.95
CA ALA A 475 -16.32 35.73 -6.69
C ALA A 475 -16.08 35.34 -8.16
N GLU A 476 -15.04 35.90 -8.81
CA GLU A 476 -14.70 35.51 -10.17
C GLU A 476 -14.15 34.08 -10.25
N ASP A 477 -13.31 33.66 -9.29
CA ASP A 477 -12.82 32.28 -9.19
C ASP A 477 -14.00 31.29 -9.05
N LEU A 478 -14.98 31.58 -8.21
CA LEU A 478 -16.20 30.76 -8.04
C LEU A 478 -17.07 30.74 -9.30
N ARG A 479 -17.23 31.90 -10.01
CA ARG A 479 -17.94 31.93 -11.29
C ARG A 479 -17.22 31.13 -12.37
N GLN A 480 -15.89 31.19 -12.40
CA GLN A 480 -15.09 30.38 -13.31
C GLN A 480 -15.24 28.90 -12.99
N GLU A 481 -15.21 28.51 -11.71
CA GLU A 481 -15.48 27.17 -11.27
C GLU A 481 -16.86 26.68 -11.69
N SER A 482 -17.89 27.52 -11.51
CA SER A 482 -19.26 27.23 -11.98
C SER A 482 -19.29 26.97 -13.49
N ARG A 483 -18.59 27.78 -14.30
CA ARG A 483 -18.50 27.58 -15.76
C ARG A 483 -17.88 26.23 -16.11
N TRP A 484 -16.75 25.86 -15.47
CA TRP A 484 -16.09 24.57 -15.71
C TRP A 484 -16.98 23.39 -15.32
N MET A 485 -17.64 23.47 -14.16
CA MET A 485 -18.52 22.39 -13.69
C MET A 485 -19.76 22.26 -14.60
N ASN A 486 -20.34 23.36 -15.03
CA ASN A 486 -21.48 23.33 -15.96
C ASN A 486 -21.12 22.68 -17.31
N ASN A 487 -19.92 22.96 -17.85
CA ASN A 487 -19.41 22.30 -19.07
C ASN A 487 -19.27 20.78 -18.93
N LEU A 488 -19.10 20.29 -17.71
CA LEU A 488 -18.99 18.86 -17.41
C LEU A 488 -20.34 18.20 -17.01
N HIS A 489 -21.45 18.94 -17.15
CA HIS A 489 -22.78 18.52 -16.70
C HIS A 489 -22.87 18.26 -15.18
N LEU A 490 -22.05 18.94 -14.39
CA LEU A 490 -22.00 18.88 -12.92
C LEU A 490 -22.30 20.28 -12.33
N PRO A 491 -23.52 20.78 -12.45
CA PRO A 491 -23.80 22.19 -12.20
C PRO A 491 -23.40 22.65 -10.80
N LEU A 492 -22.68 23.77 -10.73
CA LEU A 492 -22.41 24.51 -9.51
C LEU A 492 -23.18 25.85 -9.58
N LEU A 493 -24.14 25.99 -8.70
CA LEU A 493 -24.94 27.22 -8.59
C LEU A 493 -24.42 28.07 -7.42
N LEU A 494 -24.37 29.37 -7.66
CA LEU A 494 -24.03 30.40 -6.68
C LEU A 494 -25.28 31.30 -6.53
N PRO A 495 -26.27 30.93 -5.71
CA PRO A 495 -27.46 31.74 -5.53
C PRO A 495 -27.09 33.11 -4.99
N GLU A 496 -27.46 34.19 -5.69
CA GLU A 496 -27.38 35.55 -5.22
C GLU A 496 -28.60 35.79 -4.33
N ASP A 497 -28.37 36.30 -3.10
CA ASP A 497 -29.41 36.78 -2.18
C ASP A 497 -30.44 35.74 -1.67
N THR A 498 -29.99 34.77 -0.89
CA THR A 498 -30.88 34.10 0.06
C THR A 498 -30.59 34.58 1.48
N HIS A 499 -31.58 35.19 2.13
CA HIS A 499 -31.52 35.58 3.52
C HIS A 499 -31.23 34.36 4.40
N PHE A 500 -30.01 34.26 4.88
CA PHE A 500 -29.70 33.40 6.02
C PHE A 500 -30.23 34.09 7.28
N SER A 501 -31.44 33.78 7.68
CA SER A 501 -31.85 34.01 9.06
C SER A 501 -31.01 33.08 9.93
N SER A 502 -30.18 33.69 10.78
CA SER A 502 -29.51 33.02 11.86
C SER A 502 -30.58 32.43 12.82
N GLY A 503 -31.01 31.20 12.54
CA GLY A 503 -31.78 30.42 13.48
C GLY A 503 -30.85 30.07 14.66
N ALA A 504 -30.95 30.85 15.72
CA ALA A 504 -30.40 30.50 17.00
C ALA A 504 -31.00 29.16 17.42
N CYS A 505 -30.20 28.11 17.52
CA CYS A 505 -30.53 26.93 18.28
C CYS A 505 -30.53 27.35 19.79
N SER A 506 -31.71 27.68 20.30
CA SER A 506 -32.03 27.60 21.71
C SER A 506 -32.67 26.24 21.92
N HIS A 507 -31.93 25.29 22.49
CA HIS A 507 -32.20 24.42 23.63
C HIS A 507 -31.18 23.29 23.67
#